data_9a4ec49ddf0c2285d2a33097368c0b70
#
_entry.id   9a4ec49ddf0c2285d2a33097368c0b70
#
_cell.length_a   1.000
_cell.length_b   1.000
_cell.length_c   1.000
_cell.angle_alpha   90.00
_cell.angle_beta   90.00
_cell.angle_gamma   90.00
#
_symmetry.space_group_name_H-M   'P 1'
#
loop_
_entity.id
_entity.type
_entity.pdbx_description
1 polymer ?
#
loop_
_entity_poly.entity_id
_entity_poly.type
_entity_poly.pdbx_seq_one_letter_code
_entity_poly.pdbx_strand_id
1 'polypeptide(L)'
;GEYDAEQAYESFNTQLLAEGSTSENIVLDSQKSYSNRFHSSGGNAAYSVMANTLRGIYGTDVLIATGNSFTGNVLKAGYTEKMAGDMIMPNGLSAYSSKMSGAELKETVKNFVEGYQGGFVPFNRGSLPVFSGISVEVKETEDGYTLSKVTKDGKKVQDNDAFTVTCLAIPKHMEAYPTDENIVFDGGDINVKDNWTGYISDGDVILAEPEDYMTLR
;
A
#
# COMPACT_ATOMS: atom_id res chain seq x y z
N GLY A 1 -32.98 3.41 7.71
CA GLY A 1 -31.93 4.29 8.19
C GLY A 1 -30.65 3.95 7.44
N GLU A 2 -29.98 4.94 6.91
CA GLU A 2 -28.64 4.74 6.36
C GLU A 2 -27.72 4.23 7.48
N TYR A 3 -27.09 3.13 7.24
CA TYR A 3 -26.09 2.58 8.15
C TYR A 3 -24.85 3.50 8.07
N ASP A 4 -24.64 4.28 9.11
CA ASP A 4 -23.44 5.10 9.23
C ASP A 4 -22.29 4.23 9.73
N ALA A 5 -21.48 3.74 8.79
CA ALA A 5 -20.33 2.90 9.06
C ALA A 5 -19.27 3.62 9.92
N GLU A 6 -19.21 4.93 9.83
CA GLU A 6 -18.28 5.74 10.62
C GLU A 6 -18.71 5.80 12.09
N GLN A 7 -19.99 6.03 12.33
CA GLN A 7 -20.56 6.03 13.68
C GLN A 7 -20.49 4.65 14.34
N ALA A 8 -20.74 3.58 13.56
CA ALA A 8 -20.62 2.22 14.05
C ALA A 8 -19.17 1.87 14.41
N TYR A 9 -18.21 2.35 13.64
CA TYR A 9 -16.78 2.15 13.88
C TYR A 9 -16.32 2.94 15.11
N GLU A 10 -16.74 4.18 15.27
CA GLU A 10 -16.45 4.99 16.46
C GLU A 10 -17.04 4.38 17.72
N SER A 11 -18.26 3.88 17.64
CA SER A 11 -18.92 3.16 18.74
C SER A 11 -18.17 1.90 19.13
N PHE A 12 -17.73 1.11 18.13
CA PHE A 12 -16.94 -0.09 18.34
C PHE A 12 -15.57 0.22 18.98
N ASN A 13 -14.88 1.23 18.49
CA ASN A 13 -13.61 1.67 19.08
C ASN A 13 -13.77 2.20 20.51
N THR A 14 -14.81 2.97 20.75
CA THR A 14 -15.13 3.45 22.11
C THR A 14 -15.40 2.27 23.05
N GLN A 15 -16.08 1.25 22.57
CA GLN A 15 -16.38 0.05 23.33
C GLN A 15 -15.11 -0.78 23.60
N LEU A 16 -14.24 -0.95 22.62
CA LEU A 16 -12.92 -1.60 22.77
C LEU A 16 -12.04 -0.87 23.79
N LEU A 17 -12.03 0.45 23.77
CA LEU A 17 -11.30 1.27 24.72
C LEU A 17 -11.90 1.16 26.13
N ALA A 18 -13.22 1.02 26.26
CA ALA A 18 -13.92 0.89 27.52
C ALA A 18 -13.79 -0.51 28.16
N GLU A 19 -13.65 -1.57 27.37
CA GLU A 19 -13.55 -2.97 27.81
C GLU A 19 -12.15 -3.39 28.31
N GLY A 20 -11.24 -2.43 28.53
CA GLY A 20 -10.01 -2.69 29.28
C GLY A 20 -8.78 -3.04 28.44
N SER A 21 -8.72 -2.70 27.17
CA SER A 21 -7.45 -2.61 26.44
C SER A 21 -6.62 -1.39 26.87
N THR A 22 -6.80 -0.96 28.10
CA THR A 22 -6.18 0.20 28.74
C THR A 22 -4.67 0.08 28.94
N SER A 23 -4.06 -1.02 28.53
CA SER A 23 -2.61 -1.21 28.59
C SER A 23 -1.89 -0.92 27.27
N GLU A 24 -2.64 -0.65 26.17
CA GLU A 24 -2.04 -0.38 24.88
C GLU A 24 -1.80 1.12 24.67
N ASN A 25 -0.58 1.47 24.34
CA ASN A 25 -0.22 2.84 24.00
C ASN A 25 -0.90 3.28 22.72
N ILE A 26 -1.46 4.50 22.72
CA ILE A 26 -1.90 5.16 21.50
C ILE A 26 -0.65 5.56 20.72
N VAL A 27 -0.53 5.08 19.49
CA VAL A 27 0.65 5.28 18.66
C VAL A 27 0.39 6.22 17.48
N LEU A 28 -0.86 6.37 17.08
CA LEU A 28 -1.28 7.31 16.04
C LEU A 28 -2.09 8.43 16.67
N ASP A 29 -1.49 9.59 16.78
CA ASP A 29 -2.13 10.82 17.29
C ASP A 29 -2.37 11.82 16.15
N SER A 30 -2.79 11.31 15.01
CA SER A 30 -3.18 12.15 13.87
C SER A 30 -4.55 12.77 14.12
N GLN A 31 -4.70 14.05 13.84
CA GLN A 31 -5.99 14.74 13.84
C GLN A 31 -6.82 14.44 12.58
N LYS A 32 -6.23 13.77 11.59
CA LYS A 32 -6.87 13.44 10.32
C LYS A 32 -7.33 11.99 10.30
N SER A 33 -8.48 11.76 9.70
CA SER A 33 -8.97 10.43 9.36
C SER A 33 -8.89 10.22 7.85
N TYR A 34 -8.58 9.01 7.45
CA TYR A 34 -8.46 8.65 6.03
C TYR A 34 -9.42 7.52 5.69
N SER A 35 -10.22 7.72 4.65
CA SER A 35 -11.16 6.71 4.19
C SER A 35 -10.43 5.55 3.50
N ASN A 36 -10.87 4.34 3.79
CA ASN A 36 -10.45 3.13 3.10
C ASN A 36 -11.33 2.79 1.89
N ARG A 37 -12.20 3.70 1.48
CA ARG A 37 -13.06 3.50 0.30
C ARG A 37 -12.27 3.79 -0.96
N PHE A 38 -12.42 2.92 -1.95
CA PHE A 38 -11.89 3.18 -3.28
C PHE A 38 -12.69 4.27 -3.96
N HIS A 39 -11.99 5.26 -4.48
CA HIS A 39 -12.58 6.28 -5.33
C HIS A 39 -13.01 5.68 -6.69
N SER A 40 -13.86 6.39 -7.42
CA SER A 40 -14.19 6.02 -8.81
C SER A 40 -12.94 5.95 -9.70
N SER A 41 -11.88 6.68 -9.34
CA SER A 41 -10.57 6.62 -9.99
C SER A 41 -9.75 5.37 -9.66
N GLY A 42 -10.20 4.51 -8.73
CA GLY A 42 -9.46 3.32 -8.29
C GLY A 42 -8.52 3.52 -7.11
N GLY A 43 -8.27 4.76 -6.68
CA GLY A 43 -7.41 5.09 -5.55
C GLY A 43 -8.11 4.95 -4.20
N ASN A 44 -7.32 4.89 -3.12
CA ASN A 44 -7.79 4.75 -1.75
C ASN A 44 -6.88 5.58 -0.82
N ALA A 45 -7.46 6.56 -0.13
CA ALA A 45 -6.70 7.52 0.68
C ALA A 45 -5.96 6.86 1.84
N ALA A 46 -6.60 5.98 2.59
CA ALA A 46 -5.95 5.28 3.71
C ALA A 46 -4.78 4.41 3.23
N TYR A 47 -4.96 3.71 2.12
CA TYR A 47 -3.91 2.87 1.53
C TYR A 47 -2.77 3.71 0.96
N SER A 48 -3.08 4.89 0.40
CA SER A 48 -2.06 5.84 -0.03
C SER A 48 -1.19 6.32 1.13
N VAL A 49 -1.80 6.68 2.26
CA VAL A 49 -1.08 7.04 3.48
C VAL A 49 -0.16 5.91 3.94
N MET A 50 -0.68 4.68 3.98
CA MET A 50 0.10 3.50 4.37
C MET A 50 1.28 3.26 3.40
N ALA A 51 1.02 3.27 2.12
CA ALA A 51 2.04 3.03 1.11
C ALA A 51 3.11 4.14 1.11
N ASN A 52 2.72 5.40 1.20
CA ASN A 52 3.66 6.52 1.26
C ASN A 52 4.51 6.49 2.53
N THR A 53 3.92 6.14 3.66
CA THR A 53 4.66 6.01 4.92
C THR A 53 5.66 4.86 4.86
N LEU A 54 5.24 3.69 4.38
CA LEU A 54 6.11 2.53 4.19
C LEU A 54 7.23 2.82 3.19
N ARG A 55 6.94 3.51 2.08
CA ARG A 55 7.98 3.93 1.13
C ARG A 55 9.06 4.78 1.81
N GLY A 56 8.66 5.69 2.70
CA GLY A 56 9.61 6.47 3.52
C GLY A 56 10.46 5.59 4.44
N ILE A 57 9.87 4.56 5.05
CA ILE A 57 10.59 3.60 5.89
C ILE A 57 11.63 2.84 5.08
N TYR A 58 11.29 2.38 3.88
CA TYR A 58 12.21 1.65 3.01
C TYR A 58 13.18 2.55 2.25
N GLY A 59 12.90 3.84 2.15
CA GLY A 59 13.78 4.81 1.51
C GLY A 59 13.92 4.64 0.00
N THR A 60 12.92 4.12 -0.68
CA THR A 60 12.93 3.92 -2.13
C THR A 60 12.10 4.98 -2.87
N ASP A 61 12.37 5.13 -4.17
CA ASP A 61 11.67 6.09 -5.03
C ASP A 61 10.21 5.71 -5.27
N VAL A 62 9.94 4.40 -5.32
CA VAL A 62 8.62 3.83 -5.64
C VAL A 62 8.33 2.68 -4.70
N LEU A 63 7.06 2.56 -4.29
CA LEU A 63 6.55 1.37 -3.62
C LEU A 63 5.31 0.88 -4.35
N ILE A 64 5.22 -0.42 -4.53
CA ILE A 64 4.09 -1.10 -5.16
C ILE A 64 3.57 -2.16 -4.19
N ALA A 65 2.27 -2.10 -3.90
CA ALA A 65 1.60 -3.06 -3.06
C ALA A 65 0.32 -3.57 -3.75
N THR A 66 -0.12 -4.74 -3.37
CA THR A 66 -1.46 -5.20 -3.75
C THR A 66 -2.51 -4.58 -2.85
N GLY A 67 -3.75 -4.43 -3.32
CA GLY A 67 -4.85 -3.94 -2.49
C GLY A 67 -5.11 -4.80 -1.26
N ASN A 68 -4.69 -6.08 -1.31
CA ASN A 68 -4.80 -7.03 -0.19
C ASN A 68 -3.66 -6.90 0.84
N SER A 69 -2.71 -6.01 0.64
CA SER A 69 -1.63 -5.75 1.61
C SER A 69 -2.11 -5.04 2.86
N PHE A 70 -3.23 -4.34 2.77
CA PHE A 70 -3.79 -3.52 3.82
C PHE A 70 -5.20 -3.99 4.20
N THR A 71 -5.59 -3.72 5.46
CA THR A 71 -6.96 -3.99 5.89
C THR A 71 -7.92 -2.91 5.39
N GLY A 72 -9.20 -3.25 5.33
CA GLY A 72 -10.26 -2.30 4.97
C GLY A 72 -10.62 -1.29 6.06
N ASN A 73 -9.76 -1.01 7.02
CA ASN A 73 -10.04 -0.09 8.11
C ASN A 73 -9.77 1.38 7.73
N VAL A 74 -10.51 2.28 8.33
CA VAL A 74 -10.23 3.71 8.26
C VAL A 74 -9.03 4.01 9.15
N LEU A 75 -8.04 4.71 8.62
CA LEU A 75 -6.91 5.18 9.40
C LEU A 75 -7.33 6.43 10.19
N LYS A 76 -7.33 6.34 11.50
CA LYS A 76 -7.79 7.39 12.42
C LYS A 76 -6.79 7.69 13.51
N ALA A 77 -6.94 8.88 14.11
CA ALA A 77 -6.29 9.22 15.36
C ALA A 77 -6.73 8.27 16.48
N GLY A 78 -5.85 8.08 17.43
CA GLY A 78 -6.14 7.28 18.63
C GLY A 78 -6.01 5.76 18.41
N TYR A 79 -5.42 5.31 17.31
CA TYR A 79 -5.11 3.90 17.14
C TYR A 79 -4.07 3.44 18.14
N THR A 80 -4.37 2.31 18.80
CA THR A 80 -3.40 1.59 19.60
C THR A 80 -2.37 0.90 18.70
N GLU A 81 -1.26 0.48 19.27
CA GLU A 81 -0.23 -0.28 18.57
C GLU A 81 -0.81 -1.53 17.88
N LYS A 82 -1.70 -2.25 18.55
CA LYS A 82 -2.38 -3.42 17.99
C LYS A 82 -3.26 -3.05 16.80
N MET A 83 -4.09 -2.03 16.93
CA MET A 83 -4.98 -1.57 15.87
C MET A 83 -4.20 -1.12 14.64
N ALA A 84 -3.13 -0.36 14.85
CA ALA A 84 -2.25 0.08 13.78
C ALA A 84 -1.50 -1.09 13.12
N GLY A 85 -1.02 -2.05 13.92
CA GLY A 85 -0.38 -3.26 13.42
C GLY A 85 -1.31 -4.11 12.56
N ASP A 86 -2.57 -4.20 12.94
CA ASP A 86 -3.59 -4.98 12.21
C ASP A 86 -3.99 -4.36 10.85
N MET A 87 -3.51 -3.16 10.55
CA MET A 87 -3.68 -2.57 9.22
C MET A 87 -2.83 -3.20 8.14
N ILE A 88 -1.82 -3.97 8.49
CA ILE A 88 -0.99 -4.73 7.55
C ILE A 88 -1.50 -6.16 7.46
N MET A 89 -1.75 -6.60 6.25
CA MET A 89 -2.17 -7.96 5.90
C MET A 89 -1.22 -8.53 4.84
N PRO A 90 -1.18 -9.83 4.67
CA PRO A 90 -1.33 -10.93 5.61
C PRO A 90 -0.04 -11.23 6.36
N ASN A 91 -0.07 -12.22 7.27
CA ASN A 91 1.16 -12.78 7.82
C ASN A 91 2.08 -13.28 6.69
N GLY A 92 3.35 -12.86 6.73
CA GLY A 92 4.33 -13.21 5.71
C GLY A 92 4.39 -12.25 4.52
N LEU A 93 3.70 -11.11 4.58
CA LEU A 93 3.92 -10.05 3.60
C LEU A 93 5.35 -9.51 3.75
N SER A 94 6.12 -9.57 2.68
CA SER A 94 7.52 -9.20 2.66
C SER A 94 7.78 -8.02 1.73
N ALA A 95 8.79 -7.23 2.05
CA ALA A 95 9.25 -6.13 1.22
C ALA A 95 10.48 -6.56 0.41
N TYR A 96 10.39 -6.38 -0.88
CA TYR A 96 11.47 -6.67 -1.83
C TYR A 96 11.87 -5.38 -2.52
N SER A 97 13.12 -4.97 -2.35
CA SER A 97 13.61 -3.73 -2.90
C SER A 97 14.73 -3.98 -3.91
N SER A 98 14.63 -3.35 -5.06
CA SER A 98 15.58 -3.49 -6.15
C SER A 98 15.75 -2.19 -6.92
N LYS A 99 16.83 -2.11 -7.70
CA LYS A 99 16.99 -1.08 -8.73
C LYS A 99 16.29 -1.57 -9.99
N MET A 100 15.51 -0.68 -10.60
CA MET A 100 14.81 -0.95 -11.86
C MET A 100 15.07 0.16 -12.87
N SER A 101 15.20 -0.22 -14.13
CA SER A 101 15.05 0.72 -15.23
C SER A 101 13.58 1.16 -15.36
N GLY A 102 13.33 2.24 -16.09
CA GLY A 102 11.96 2.64 -16.39
C GLY A 102 11.19 1.57 -17.15
N ALA A 103 11.86 0.83 -18.05
CA ALA A 103 11.25 -0.31 -18.74
C ALA A 103 10.85 -1.43 -17.77
N GLU A 104 11.72 -1.80 -16.84
CA GLU A 104 11.45 -2.81 -15.82
C GLU A 104 10.35 -2.36 -14.83
N LEU A 105 10.34 -1.09 -14.44
CA LEU A 105 9.28 -0.52 -13.60
C LEU A 105 7.92 -0.60 -14.32
N LYS A 106 7.84 -0.21 -15.58
CA LYS A 106 6.59 -0.29 -16.37
C LYS A 106 6.10 -1.73 -16.52
N GLU A 107 6.99 -2.67 -16.75
CA GLU A 107 6.63 -4.09 -16.83
C GLU A 107 6.12 -4.62 -15.47
N THR A 108 6.78 -4.25 -14.38
CA THR A 108 6.34 -4.60 -13.03
C THR A 108 4.95 -4.03 -12.73
N VAL A 109 4.74 -2.74 -12.99
CA VAL A 109 3.43 -2.09 -12.82
C VAL A 109 2.35 -2.77 -13.68
N LYS A 110 2.69 -3.12 -14.92
CA LYS A 110 1.79 -3.84 -15.82
C LYS A 110 1.38 -5.19 -15.23
N ASN A 111 2.32 -5.95 -14.69
CA ASN A 111 2.03 -7.24 -14.06
C ASN A 111 1.10 -7.09 -12.84
N PHE A 112 1.25 -6.04 -12.05
CA PHE A 112 0.34 -5.75 -10.94
C PHE A 112 -1.06 -5.35 -11.41
N VAL A 113 -1.17 -4.62 -12.51
CA VAL A 113 -2.45 -4.11 -13.04
C VAL A 113 -3.20 -5.17 -13.83
N GLU A 114 -2.52 -5.83 -14.75
CA GLU A 114 -3.13 -6.75 -15.72
C GLU A 114 -3.16 -8.19 -15.22
N GLY A 115 -2.41 -8.50 -14.17
CA GLY A 115 -2.19 -9.83 -13.67
C GLY A 115 -1.02 -10.53 -14.37
N TYR A 116 -0.43 -11.44 -13.64
CA TYR A 116 0.68 -12.27 -14.12
C TYR A 116 0.16 -13.66 -14.45
N GLN A 117 0.69 -14.30 -15.47
CA GLN A 117 0.26 -15.64 -15.93
C GLN A 117 0.37 -16.73 -14.86
N GLY A 118 1.03 -16.46 -13.73
CA GLY A 118 1.13 -17.32 -12.56
C GLY A 118 -0.02 -17.24 -11.55
N GLY A 119 -1.07 -16.43 -11.80
CA GLY A 119 -2.29 -16.46 -11.01
C GLY A 119 -2.61 -15.23 -10.16
N PHE A 120 -1.89 -14.13 -10.31
CA PHE A 120 -2.27 -12.89 -9.67
C PHE A 120 -3.05 -12.00 -10.65
N VAL A 121 -4.36 -11.99 -10.52
CA VAL A 121 -5.24 -11.14 -11.33
C VAL A 121 -6.10 -10.32 -10.39
N PRO A 122 -6.11 -8.98 -10.51
CA PRO A 122 -7.06 -8.16 -9.77
C PRO A 122 -8.47 -8.37 -10.37
N PHE A 123 -9.33 -9.06 -9.64
CA PHE A 123 -10.68 -9.40 -10.10
C PHE A 123 -11.71 -8.28 -9.92
N ASN A 124 -11.38 -7.27 -9.11
CA ASN A 124 -12.28 -6.15 -8.83
C ASN A 124 -11.47 -4.93 -8.36
N ARG A 125 -12.13 -3.79 -8.21
CA ARG A 125 -11.48 -2.54 -7.76
C ARG A 125 -10.79 -2.67 -6.40
N GLY A 126 -11.32 -3.49 -5.48
CA GLY A 126 -10.71 -3.75 -4.18
C GLY A 126 -9.41 -4.55 -4.24
N SER A 127 -9.12 -5.20 -5.36
CA SER A 127 -7.88 -5.95 -5.59
C SER A 127 -6.85 -5.16 -6.40
N LEU A 128 -7.19 -3.96 -6.88
CA LEU A 128 -6.26 -3.12 -7.62
C LEU A 128 -5.02 -2.80 -6.75
N PRO A 129 -3.85 -2.69 -7.37
CA PRO A 129 -2.63 -2.35 -6.65
C PRO A 129 -2.67 -0.94 -6.08
N VAL A 130 -1.81 -0.70 -5.10
CA VAL A 130 -1.55 0.59 -4.49
C VAL A 130 -0.14 1.02 -4.88
N PHE A 131 -0.01 2.24 -5.37
CA PHE A 131 1.27 2.80 -5.80
C PHE A 131 1.67 3.99 -4.92
N SER A 132 2.94 4.10 -4.62
CA SER A 132 3.53 5.26 -3.95
C SER A 132 4.74 5.75 -4.72
N GLY A 133 4.84 7.05 -4.91
CA GLY A 133 5.92 7.69 -5.67
C GLY A 133 5.71 7.74 -7.18
N ILE A 134 4.67 7.10 -7.69
CA ILE A 134 4.24 7.16 -9.10
C ILE A 134 2.74 7.34 -9.19
N SER A 135 2.27 7.79 -10.35
CA SER A 135 0.86 7.80 -10.72
C SER A 135 0.64 6.91 -11.93
N VAL A 136 -0.42 6.12 -11.89
CA VAL A 136 -0.71 5.09 -12.87
C VAL A 136 -2.09 5.33 -13.47
N GLU A 137 -2.14 5.30 -14.79
CA GLU A 137 -3.38 5.38 -15.54
C GLU A 137 -3.76 4.00 -16.05
N VAL A 138 -4.96 3.55 -15.69
CA VAL A 138 -5.48 2.21 -15.96
C VAL A 138 -6.78 2.32 -16.73
N LYS A 139 -6.93 1.49 -17.74
CA LYS A 139 -8.16 1.34 -18.51
C LYS A 139 -8.89 0.08 -18.06
N GLU A 140 -10.17 0.23 -17.71
CA GLU A 140 -11.07 -0.89 -17.44
C GLU A 140 -11.59 -1.45 -18.77
N THR A 141 -11.55 -2.77 -18.92
CA THR A 141 -12.06 -3.49 -20.08
C THR A 141 -13.04 -4.57 -19.63
N GLU A 142 -13.75 -5.20 -20.56
CA GLU A 142 -14.67 -6.31 -20.25
C GLU A 142 -13.95 -7.49 -19.57
N ASP A 143 -12.68 -7.69 -19.87
CA ASP A 143 -11.89 -8.84 -19.38
C ASP A 143 -10.99 -8.49 -18.19
N GLY A 144 -10.99 -7.22 -17.73
CA GLY A 144 -10.14 -6.79 -16.62
C GLY A 144 -9.59 -5.37 -16.79
N TYR A 145 -8.29 -5.22 -16.55
CA TYR A 145 -7.63 -3.92 -16.55
C TYR A 145 -6.40 -3.93 -17.45
N THR A 146 -6.13 -2.79 -18.08
CA THR A 146 -4.97 -2.58 -18.95
C THR A 146 -4.20 -1.34 -18.51
N LEU A 147 -2.89 -1.46 -18.39
CA LEU A 147 -2.02 -0.33 -18.10
C LEU A 147 -1.95 0.61 -19.31
N SER A 148 -2.24 1.89 -19.07
CA SER A 148 -2.14 2.91 -20.12
C SER A 148 -0.90 3.78 -19.98
N LYS A 149 -0.54 4.18 -18.73
CA LYS A 149 0.53 5.16 -18.52
C LYS A 149 1.07 5.10 -17.10
N VAL A 150 2.36 5.32 -16.98
CA VAL A 150 3.05 5.52 -15.69
C VAL A 150 3.75 6.87 -15.72
N THR A 151 3.51 7.70 -14.70
CA THR A 151 4.17 8.98 -14.52
C THR A 151 4.84 9.07 -13.16
N LYS A 152 5.93 9.81 -13.09
CA LYS A 152 6.60 10.18 -11.85
C LYS A 152 6.87 11.68 -11.87
N ASP A 153 6.47 12.36 -10.80
CA ASP A 153 6.61 13.82 -10.68
C ASP A 153 6.06 14.58 -11.92
N GLY A 154 4.93 14.12 -12.43
CA GLY A 154 4.26 14.70 -13.59
C GLY A 154 4.87 14.37 -14.95
N LYS A 155 5.94 13.58 -15.00
CA LYS A 155 6.63 13.18 -16.23
C LYS A 155 6.38 11.71 -16.54
N LYS A 156 6.17 11.41 -17.82
CA LYS A 156 6.06 10.05 -18.30
C LYS A 156 7.37 9.30 -18.07
N VAL A 157 7.30 8.13 -17.44
CA VAL A 157 8.47 7.26 -17.23
C VAL A 157 9.02 6.79 -18.57
N GLN A 158 10.32 6.99 -18.77
CA GLN A 158 11.06 6.56 -19.95
C GLN A 158 11.78 5.24 -19.69
N ASP A 159 12.04 4.45 -20.73
CA ASP A 159 12.66 3.12 -20.59
C ASP A 159 14.03 3.13 -19.91
N ASN A 160 14.81 4.18 -20.14
CA ASN A 160 16.16 4.34 -19.60
C ASN A 160 16.22 5.14 -18.28
N ASP A 161 15.10 5.53 -17.72
CA ASP A 161 15.06 6.06 -16.35
C ASP A 161 15.52 4.98 -15.36
N ALA A 162 15.95 5.40 -14.19
CA ALA A 162 16.40 4.50 -13.13
C ALA A 162 15.72 4.85 -11.81
N PHE A 163 15.21 3.84 -11.12
CA PHE A 163 14.50 3.99 -9.86
C PHE A 163 14.90 2.90 -8.86
N THR A 164 14.81 3.22 -7.58
CA THR A 164 14.74 2.22 -6.53
C THR A 164 13.28 1.90 -6.25
N VAL A 165 12.92 0.63 -6.20
CA VAL A 165 11.53 0.17 -6.10
C VAL A 165 11.40 -0.87 -4.99
N THR A 166 10.42 -0.67 -4.13
CA THR A 166 9.99 -1.67 -3.15
C THR A 166 8.67 -2.28 -3.59
N CYS A 167 8.62 -3.60 -3.70
CA CYS A 167 7.38 -4.34 -3.94
C CYS A 167 6.98 -5.09 -2.66
N LEU A 168 5.72 -4.96 -2.25
CA LEU A 168 5.17 -5.73 -1.14
C LEU A 168 4.46 -6.97 -1.69
N ALA A 169 4.92 -8.14 -1.31
CA ALA A 169 4.36 -9.40 -1.77
C ALA A 169 4.52 -10.53 -0.74
N ILE A 170 3.70 -11.55 -0.89
CA ILE A 170 3.95 -12.83 -0.24
C ILE A 170 4.92 -13.66 -1.10
N PRO A 171 5.78 -14.50 -0.51
CA PRO A 171 6.84 -15.21 -1.25
C PRO A 171 6.37 -15.96 -2.49
N LYS A 172 5.19 -16.58 -2.44
CA LYS A 172 4.62 -17.33 -3.58
C LYS A 172 4.30 -16.48 -4.81
N HIS A 173 4.26 -15.16 -4.67
CA HIS A 173 3.98 -14.22 -5.77
C HIS A 173 5.24 -13.54 -6.30
N MET A 174 6.41 -13.90 -5.80
CA MET A 174 7.69 -13.30 -6.16
C MET A 174 8.06 -13.48 -7.63
N GLU A 175 7.60 -14.55 -8.26
CA GLU A 175 7.86 -14.80 -9.68
C GLU A 175 7.32 -13.69 -10.61
N ALA A 176 6.39 -12.88 -10.09
CA ALA A 176 5.85 -11.73 -10.81
C ALA A 176 6.80 -10.52 -10.84
N TYR A 177 7.89 -10.56 -10.05
CA TYR A 177 8.81 -9.44 -9.92
C TYR A 177 10.16 -9.80 -10.49
N PRO A 178 10.85 -8.85 -11.15
CA PRO A 178 12.24 -9.06 -11.49
C PRO A 178 13.03 -9.18 -10.20
N THR A 179 13.33 -10.40 -9.82
CA THR A 179 14.21 -10.73 -8.71
C THR A 179 15.64 -10.61 -9.18
N ASP A 180 16.08 -9.40 -9.35
CA ASP A 180 17.39 -9.17 -9.88
C ASP A 180 18.46 -9.01 -8.82
N GLU A 181 19.69 -9.25 -9.22
CA GLU A 181 20.94 -9.09 -8.48
C GLU A 181 21.15 -7.67 -7.88
N ASN A 182 20.19 -6.76 -8.10
CA ASN A 182 20.22 -5.36 -7.68
C ASN A 182 19.44 -5.08 -6.39
N ILE A 183 19.42 -6.03 -5.45
CA ILE A 183 18.76 -5.84 -4.16
C ILE A 183 19.35 -4.60 -3.45
N VAL A 184 18.47 -3.64 -3.12
CA VAL A 184 18.84 -2.39 -2.46
C VAL A 184 18.97 -2.57 -0.94
N PHE A 185 18.23 -3.52 -0.39
CA PHE A 185 18.33 -3.91 1.01
C PHE A 185 19.02 -5.25 1.16
N ASP A 186 19.99 -5.26 2.05
CA ASP A 186 20.63 -6.48 2.52
C ASP A 186 19.57 -7.30 3.30
N GLY A 187 19.20 -8.44 2.77
CA GLY A 187 18.21 -9.30 3.37
C GLY A 187 16.78 -9.15 2.80
N GLY A 188 16.63 -9.29 1.50
CA GLY A 188 15.41 -9.12 0.71
C GLY A 188 14.13 -9.84 1.15
N ASP A 189 14.00 -10.25 2.39
CA ASP A 189 12.81 -10.87 2.99
C ASP A 189 12.47 -10.16 4.30
N ILE A 190 12.17 -8.86 4.19
CA ILE A 190 11.80 -8.06 5.37
C ILE A 190 10.29 -8.18 5.58
N ASN A 191 9.90 -8.63 6.76
CA ASN A 191 8.50 -8.70 7.17
C ASN A 191 7.92 -7.29 7.33
N VAL A 192 6.92 -6.97 6.51
CA VAL A 192 6.34 -5.62 6.45
C VAL A 192 5.62 -5.27 7.74
N LYS A 193 4.92 -6.21 8.34
CA LYS A 193 4.23 -5.98 9.61
C LYS A 193 5.21 -5.64 10.73
N ASP A 194 6.34 -6.31 10.80
CA ASP A 194 7.38 -6.01 11.79
C ASP A 194 8.01 -4.65 11.57
N ASN A 195 8.27 -4.28 10.33
CA ASN A 195 8.79 -2.96 9.98
C ASN A 195 7.80 -1.84 10.34
N TRP A 196 6.54 -2.04 10.04
CA TRP A 196 5.47 -1.11 10.39
C TRP A 196 5.32 -0.98 11.89
N THR A 197 5.22 -2.10 12.60
CA THR A 197 5.08 -2.13 14.06
C THR A 197 6.29 -1.50 14.76
N GLY A 198 7.51 -1.77 14.29
CA GLY A 198 8.71 -1.11 14.78
C GLY A 198 8.68 0.40 14.59
N TYR A 199 8.26 0.87 13.43
CA TYR A 199 8.14 2.29 13.14
C TYR A 199 7.14 3.00 14.07
N ILE A 200 5.95 2.44 14.26
CA ILE A 200 4.94 3.05 15.11
C ILE A 200 5.25 2.95 16.61
N SER A 201 6.08 2.01 17.02
CA SER A 201 6.48 1.82 18.43
C SER A 201 7.64 2.75 18.84
N ASP A 202 8.37 3.32 17.90
CA ASP A 202 9.56 4.15 18.17
C ASP A 202 9.22 5.58 18.64
N GLY A 203 7.95 5.94 18.76
CA GLY A 203 7.53 7.23 19.30
C GLY A 203 6.84 8.12 18.27
N ASP A 204 7.29 9.34 18.05
CA ASP A 204 6.64 10.35 17.21
C ASP A 204 6.39 9.88 15.77
N VAL A 205 5.25 9.20 15.57
CA VAL A 205 4.86 8.67 14.26
C VAL A 205 4.38 9.81 13.39
N ILE A 206 5.06 9.99 12.25
CA ILE A 206 4.65 10.92 11.20
C ILE A 206 4.11 10.09 10.03
N LEU A 207 2.81 10.21 9.79
CA LEU A 207 2.18 9.62 8.63
C LEU A 207 2.36 10.52 7.41
N ALA A 208 2.65 9.92 6.28
CA ALA A 208 2.70 10.63 5.01
C ALA A 208 1.28 11.06 4.57
N GLU A 209 1.19 12.16 3.83
CA GLU A 209 -0.07 12.60 3.23
C GLU A 209 -0.49 11.63 2.10
N PRO A 210 -1.81 11.46 1.86
CA PRO A 210 -2.29 10.69 0.73
C PRO A 210 -2.05 11.43 -0.58
N GLU A 211 -1.87 10.65 -1.65
CA GLU A 211 -1.74 11.15 -3.02
C GLU A 211 -2.70 10.38 -3.94
N ASP A 212 -3.09 11.04 -5.03
CA ASP A 212 -3.81 10.39 -6.12
C ASP A 212 -2.82 9.58 -6.97
N TYR A 213 -2.76 8.27 -6.73
CA TYR A 213 -1.82 7.38 -7.40
C TYR A 213 -2.41 6.64 -8.60
N MET A 214 -3.71 6.70 -8.80
CA MET A 214 -4.38 5.96 -9.88
C MET A 214 -5.50 6.76 -10.52
N THR A 215 -5.55 6.68 -11.85
CA THR A 215 -6.69 7.14 -12.64
C THR A 215 -7.25 5.93 -13.39
N LEU A 216 -8.49 5.57 -13.11
CA LEU A 216 -9.21 4.50 -13.76
C LEU A 216 -10.21 5.08 -14.78
N ARG A 217 -10.15 4.61 -16.00
CA ARG A 217 -11.03 5.06 -17.10
C ARG A 217 -11.77 3.92 -17.78
#